data_3ae6b5b916a825f9e960fe0d871d1e6f
#
_entry.id   3ae6b5b916a825f9e960fe0d871d1e6f
#
_cell.length_a   1.000
_cell.length_b   1.000
_cell.length_c   1.000
_cell.angle_alpha   90.00
_cell.angle_beta   90.00
_cell.angle_gamma   90.00
#
_symmetry.space_group_name_H-M   'P 1'
#
loop_
_entity.id
_entity.type
_entity.pdbx_description
1 polymer ?
#
loop_
_entity_poly.entity_id
_entity_poly.type
_entity_poly.pdbx_seq_one_letter_code
_entity_poly.pdbx_strand_id
1 'polypeptide(L)'
;MIKQTILAIALVSGALGQAVAGDKEKKFYDPVVKKLEGWTIKVDPKLLKKENKKFKGQVFTALANHLQRIKYILPAAKVKEMQKLPIWLDHHYEPLGSMQYHPGATWLRANKHDARLVKHVHIPRAKALLNRGQWAKHPYVVLHELSHAYHDQMLNNGFENEEVLGAYNEAKEKGIYEKVLLYNGRMVKHYGLSNQMEYFAECTE
;
A
#
# COMPACT_ATOMS: atom_id res chain seq x y z
N MET A 1 -46.18 34.00 -56.65
CA MET A 1 -46.56 34.10 -55.20
C MET A 1 -46.80 32.68 -54.68
N ILE A 2 -45.84 32.12 -53.99
CA ILE A 2 -45.85 30.75 -53.53
C ILE A 2 -46.16 30.80 -52.05
N LYS A 3 -47.28 30.24 -51.63
CA LYS A 3 -47.70 30.10 -50.23
C LYS A 3 -46.94 28.96 -49.61
N GLN A 4 -46.12 29.26 -48.61
CA GLN A 4 -45.47 28.29 -47.76
C GLN A 4 -46.47 27.87 -46.65
N THR A 5 -46.77 26.56 -46.60
CA THR A 5 -47.55 25.94 -45.56
C THR A 5 -46.56 25.43 -44.49
N ILE A 6 -46.61 25.99 -43.29
CA ILE A 6 -45.79 25.54 -42.15
C ILE A 6 -46.51 24.36 -41.47
N LEU A 7 -45.86 23.21 -41.53
CA LEU A 7 -46.31 21.99 -40.83
C LEU A 7 -45.64 21.97 -39.43
N ALA A 8 -46.42 22.13 -38.36
CA ALA A 8 -45.93 22.02 -36.98
C ALA A 8 -45.87 20.53 -36.60
N ILE A 9 -44.64 20.04 -36.36
CA ILE A 9 -44.41 18.70 -35.81
C ILE A 9 -44.32 18.86 -34.30
N ALA A 10 -45.28 18.33 -33.57
CA ALA A 10 -45.22 18.21 -32.10
C ALA A 10 -44.30 17.03 -31.73
N LEU A 11 -43.12 17.37 -31.14
CA LEU A 11 -42.22 16.42 -30.55
C LEU A 11 -42.74 16.08 -29.13
N VAL A 12 -43.28 14.90 -28.97
CA VAL A 12 -43.54 14.29 -27.66
C VAL A 12 -42.23 13.73 -27.14
N SER A 13 -41.57 14.47 -26.24
CA SER A 13 -40.39 14.01 -25.49
C SER A 13 -40.82 13.08 -24.36
N GLY A 14 -40.84 11.76 -24.67
CA GLY A 14 -40.89 10.73 -23.64
C GLY A 14 -39.61 10.71 -22.84
N ALA A 15 -39.61 11.27 -21.63
CA ALA A 15 -38.52 11.12 -20.69
C ALA A 15 -38.52 9.68 -20.15
N LEU A 16 -37.73 8.79 -20.78
CA LEU A 16 -37.33 7.52 -20.16
C LEU A 16 -36.40 7.83 -19.01
N GLY A 17 -36.95 7.89 -17.81
CA GLY A 17 -36.19 7.89 -16.57
C GLY A 17 -35.41 6.58 -16.48
N GLN A 18 -34.13 6.60 -16.88
CA GLN A 18 -33.20 5.53 -16.51
C GLN A 18 -33.04 5.61 -14.99
N ALA A 19 -33.60 4.64 -14.29
CA ALA A 19 -33.30 4.40 -12.90
C ALA A 19 -31.79 4.08 -12.81
N VAL A 20 -31.00 5.04 -12.34
CA VAL A 20 -29.60 4.78 -11.97
C VAL A 20 -29.68 3.77 -10.83
N ALA A 21 -29.31 2.51 -11.13
CA ALA A 21 -29.16 1.49 -10.13
C ALA A 21 -28.14 2.01 -9.12
N GLY A 22 -28.60 2.38 -7.95
CA GLY A 22 -27.76 2.89 -6.86
C GLY A 22 -26.69 1.84 -6.58
N ASP A 23 -25.42 2.19 -6.88
CA ASP A 23 -24.25 1.38 -6.57
C ASP A 23 -24.28 1.16 -5.06
N LYS A 24 -24.59 -0.06 -4.60
CA LYS A 24 -24.65 -0.38 -3.17
C LYS A 24 -23.27 -0.07 -2.61
N GLU A 25 -23.19 0.93 -1.78
CA GLU A 25 -21.96 1.37 -1.13
C GLU A 25 -21.28 0.15 -0.51
N LYS A 26 -20.06 -0.17 -0.96
CA LYS A 26 -19.31 -1.34 -0.51
C LYS A 26 -19.04 -1.20 0.99
N LYS A 27 -19.73 -1.98 1.81
CA LYS A 27 -19.55 -1.94 3.26
C LYS A 27 -18.23 -2.59 3.64
N PHE A 28 -17.30 -1.79 4.14
CA PHE A 28 -16.03 -2.26 4.69
C PHE A 28 -16.22 -2.69 6.15
N TYR A 29 -15.41 -3.67 6.60
CA TYR A 29 -15.43 -4.13 7.99
C TYR A 29 -14.72 -3.14 8.93
N ASP A 30 -15.03 -3.19 10.21
CA ASP A 30 -14.29 -2.48 11.24
C ASP A 30 -13.13 -3.35 11.75
N PRO A 31 -11.88 -2.86 11.68
CA PRO A 31 -10.73 -3.63 12.09
C PRO A 31 -10.63 -3.75 13.61
N VAL A 32 -10.12 -4.89 14.06
CA VAL A 32 -9.75 -5.10 15.47
C VAL A 32 -8.34 -4.61 15.70
N VAL A 33 -8.16 -3.67 16.62
CA VAL A 33 -6.84 -3.13 16.96
C VAL A 33 -6.07 -4.10 17.85
N LYS A 34 -4.83 -4.42 17.47
CA LYS A 34 -3.86 -5.22 18.22
C LYS A 34 -2.54 -4.48 18.34
N LYS A 35 -1.75 -4.83 19.36
CA LYS A 35 -0.35 -4.43 19.47
C LYS A 35 0.54 -5.63 19.19
N LEU A 36 1.58 -5.43 18.38
CA LEU A 36 2.58 -6.45 18.07
C LEU A 36 3.95 -5.79 17.97
N GLU A 37 4.91 -6.23 18.78
CA GLU A 37 6.29 -5.68 18.81
C GLU A 37 6.39 -4.16 18.97
N GLY A 38 5.34 -3.52 19.51
CA GLY A 38 5.24 -2.07 19.68
C GLY A 38 4.40 -1.35 18.60
N TRP A 39 4.15 -1.99 17.46
CA TRP A 39 3.30 -1.43 16.40
C TRP A 39 1.81 -1.60 16.67
N THR A 40 1.01 -0.67 16.16
CA THR A 40 -0.45 -0.80 16.10
C THR A 40 -0.82 -1.54 14.82
N ILE A 41 -1.50 -2.69 14.97
CA ILE A 41 -1.96 -3.51 13.86
C ILE A 41 -3.50 -3.45 13.82
N LYS A 42 -4.07 -2.96 12.71
CA LYS A 42 -5.50 -3.02 12.40
C LYS A 42 -5.79 -4.31 11.65
N VAL A 43 -6.49 -5.24 12.30
CA VAL A 43 -6.63 -6.64 11.84
C VAL A 43 -8.04 -6.90 11.34
N ASP A 44 -8.17 -7.53 10.17
CA ASP A 44 -9.43 -8.07 9.67
C ASP A 44 -10.02 -9.06 10.69
N PRO A 45 -11.28 -8.85 11.17
CA PRO A 45 -11.94 -9.76 12.09
C PRO A 45 -12.00 -11.22 11.60
N LYS A 46 -12.02 -11.44 10.27
CA LYS A 46 -11.99 -12.80 9.70
C LYS A 46 -10.75 -13.57 10.09
N LEU A 47 -9.58 -12.92 10.14
CA LEU A 47 -8.33 -13.55 10.57
C LEU A 47 -8.39 -14.02 12.04
N LEU A 48 -9.22 -13.36 12.86
CA LEU A 48 -9.31 -13.64 14.30
C LEU A 48 -10.31 -14.74 14.68
N LYS A 49 -11.10 -15.25 13.73
CA LYS A 49 -12.09 -16.30 13.96
C LYS A 49 -11.45 -17.60 14.44
N LYS A 50 -12.23 -18.43 15.15
CA LYS A 50 -11.78 -19.71 15.74
C LYS A 50 -11.22 -20.67 14.69
N GLU A 51 -11.88 -20.78 13.52
CA GLU A 51 -11.45 -21.62 12.41
C GLU A 51 -10.06 -21.24 11.87
N ASN A 52 -9.66 -20.00 12.02
CA ASN A 52 -8.35 -19.49 11.57
C ASN A 52 -7.26 -19.57 12.67
N LYS A 53 -7.49 -20.21 13.83
CA LYS A 53 -6.55 -20.18 14.97
C LYS A 53 -5.11 -20.53 14.59
N LYS A 54 -4.90 -21.63 13.85
CA LYS A 54 -3.55 -22.07 13.42
C LYS A 54 -2.94 -21.06 12.43
N PHE A 55 -3.68 -20.71 11.40
CA PHE A 55 -3.25 -19.75 10.37
C PHE A 55 -2.92 -18.38 10.98
N LYS A 56 -3.80 -17.84 11.82
CA LYS A 56 -3.58 -16.62 12.58
C LYS A 56 -2.26 -16.69 13.36
N GLY A 57 -2.03 -17.78 14.12
CA GLY A 57 -0.79 -17.95 14.88
C GLY A 57 0.45 -17.83 13.99
N GLN A 58 0.48 -18.54 12.87
CA GLN A 58 1.58 -18.48 11.90
C GLN A 58 1.78 -17.06 11.34
N VAL A 59 0.71 -16.37 10.95
CA VAL A 59 0.74 -15.01 10.41
C VAL A 59 1.30 -14.02 11.43
N PHE A 60 0.82 -14.07 12.67
CA PHE A 60 1.32 -13.15 13.71
C PHE A 60 2.78 -13.44 14.06
N THR A 61 3.20 -14.71 14.11
CA THR A 61 4.61 -15.07 14.31
C THR A 61 5.48 -14.52 13.16
N ALA A 62 5.05 -14.68 11.90
CA ALA A 62 5.79 -14.19 10.75
C ALA A 62 5.90 -12.64 10.77
N LEU A 63 4.80 -11.94 11.06
CA LEU A 63 4.82 -10.49 11.18
C LEU A 63 5.70 -10.03 12.35
N ALA A 64 5.61 -10.69 13.52
CA ALA A 64 6.47 -10.40 14.66
C ALA A 64 7.96 -10.54 14.31
N ASN A 65 8.33 -11.60 13.57
CA ASN A 65 9.70 -11.80 13.11
C ASN A 65 10.21 -10.65 12.23
N HIS A 66 9.39 -10.16 11.28
CA HIS A 66 9.73 -8.97 10.50
C HIS A 66 9.96 -7.75 11.41
N LEU A 67 9.06 -7.48 12.34
CA LEU A 67 9.14 -6.32 13.23
C LEU A 67 10.32 -6.42 14.23
N GLN A 68 10.64 -7.62 14.73
CA GLN A 68 11.82 -7.85 15.57
C GLN A 68 13.12 -7.60 14.81
N ARG A 69 13.21 -8.03 13.54
CA ARG A 69 14.39 -7.75 12.71
C ARG A 69 14.56 -6.26 12.49
N ILE A 70 13.50 -5.49 12.27
CA ILE A 70 13.54 -4.02 12.19
C ILE A 70 14.11 -3.43 13.50
N LYS A 71 13.63 -3.90 14.66
CA LYS A 71 14.14 -3.47 15.97
C LYS A 71 15.62 -3.79 16.17
N TYR A 72 16.11 -4.86 15.54
CA TYR A 72 17.51 -5.27 15.64
C TYR A 72 18.45 -4.41 14.77
N ILE A 73 18.02 -4.04 13.55
CA ILE A 73 18.87 -3.35 12.58
C ILE A 73 18.84 -1.83 12.70
N LEU A 74 17.72 -1.25 13.19
CA LEU A 74 17.58 0.19 13.28
C LEU A 74 17.90 0.74 14.67
N PRO A 75 18.43 1.97 14.77
CA PRO A 75 18.62 2.65 16.05
C PRO A 75 17.29 2.76 16.82
N ALA A 76 17.33 2.57 18.15
CA ALA A 76 16.14 2.54 19.00
C ALA A 76 15.24 3.79 18.87
N ALA A 77 15.81 4.96 18.64
CA ALA A 77 15.05 6.18 18.40
C ALA A 77 14.22 6.09 17.11
N LYS A 78 14.80 5.58 16.02
CA LYS A 78 14.13 5.38 14.74
C LYS A 78 13.03 4.29 14.81
N VAL A 79 13.28 3.22 15.57
CA VAL A 79 12.26 2.22 15.88
C VAL A 79 11.05 2.86 16.54
N LYS A 80 11.25 3.73 17.55
CA LYS A 80 10.15 4.42 18.24
C LYS A 80 9.35 5.33 17.29
N GLU A 81 10.00 5.97 16.34
CA GLU A 81 9.33 6.76 15.31
C GLU A 81 8.50 5.85 14.37
N MET A 82 9.09 4.76 13.86
CA MET A 82 8.40 3.79 13.00
C MET A 82 7.22 3.10 13.68
N GLN A 83 7.29 2.88 15.00
CA GLN A 83 6.17 2.29 15.76
C GLN A 83 4.92 3.17 15.81
N LYS A 84 5.00 4.45 15.44
CA LYS A 84 3.85 5.34 15.28
C LYS A 84 3.08 5.09 13.97
N LEU A 85 3.71 4.43 12.99
CA LEU A 85 3.15 4.15 11.66
C LEU A 85 2.29 2.88 11.74
N PRO A 86 0.98 2.97 11.49
CA PRO A 86 0.08 1.84 11.66
C PRO A 86 0.17 0.86 10.50
N ILE A 87 -0.04 -0.43 10.81
CA ILE A 87 -0.12 -1.50 9.83
C ILE A 87 -1.56 -2.00 9.74
N TRP A 88 -2.07 -2.18 8.53
CA TRP A 88 -3.37 -2.79 8.27
C TRP A 88 -3.17 -4.20 7.71
N LEU A 89 -3.73 -5.21 8.38
CA LEU A 89 -3.55 -6.62 8.05
C LEU A 89 -4.89 -7.26 7.70
N ASP A 90 -5.10 -7.54 6.42
CA ASP A 90 -6.25 -8.28 5.94
C ASP A 90 -6.04 -9.80 5.98
N HIS A 91 -7.10 -10.55 6.25
CA HIS A 91 -7.11 -11.99 6.00
C HIS A 91 -6.88 -12.28 4.51
N HIS A 92 -7.69 -11.64 3.66
CA HIS A 92 -7.59 -11.70 2.20
C HIS A 92 -8.40 -10.56 1.59
N TYR A 93 -7.72 -9.59 0.99
CA TYR A 93 -8.33 -8.47 0.28
C TYR A 93 -8.09 -8.64 -1.22
N GLU A 94 -9.11 -9.18 -1.93
CA GLU A 94 -9.01 -9.62 -3.32
C GLU A 94 -8.47 -8.55 -4.30
N PRO A 95 -8.90 -7.27 -4.21
CA PRO A 95 -8.47 -6.27 -5.17
C PRO A 95 -6.97 -5.95 -5.19
N LEU A 96 -6.23 -6.30 -4.12
CA LEU A 96 -4.80 -5.98 -3.99
C LEU A 96 -3.98 -7.25 -3.73
N GLY A 97 -2.90 -7.40 -4.49
CA GLY A 97 -2.04 -8.58 -4.42
C GLY A 97 -0.80 -8.41 -3.56
N SER A 98 -0.22 -7.21 -3.55
CA SER A 98 1.06 -6.90 -2.92
C SER A 98 0.87 -6.04 -1.67
N MET A 99 1.81 -6.12 -0.74
CA MET A 99 1.95 -5.14 0.34
C MET A 99 2.20 -3.77 -0.26
N GLN A 100 1.67 -2.72 0.37
CA GLN A 100 1.85 -1.36 -0.10
C GLN A 100 1.52 -0.33 0.98
N TYR A 101 2.19 0.80 0.93
CA TYR A 101 1.81 1.97 1.70
C TYR A 101 0.80 2.82 0.93
N HIS A 102 -0.17 3.43 1.61
CA HIS A 102 -1.19 4.29 1.01
C HIS A 102 -1.00 5.76 1.43
N PRO A 103 -0.33 6.60 0.62
CA PRO A 103 -0.04 7.98 1.02
C PRO A 103 -1.27 8.88 1.02
N GLY A 104 -2.28 8.61 0.18
CA GLY A 104 -3.45 9.47 0.02
C GLY A 104 -4.75 8.69 -0.22
N ALA A 105 -5.89 9.34 0.09
CA ALA A 105 -7.21 8.74 -0.04
C ALA A 105 -7.82 8.85 -1.45
N THR A 106 -7.29 9.71 -2.30
CA THR A 106 -7.84 9.97 -3.65
C THR A 106 -7.83 8.72 -4.51
N TRP A 107 -6.67 8.06 -4.61
CA TRP A 107 -6.55 6.81 -5.36
C TRP A 107 -7.41 5.70 -4.75
N LEU A 108 -7.47 5.59 -3.42
CA LEU A 108 -8.30 4.61 -2.72
C LEU A 108 -9.77 4.75 -3.11
N ARG A 109 -10.31 5.97 -3.05
CA ARG A 109 -11.71 6.25 -3.42
C ARG A 109 -11.98 5.99 -4.90
N ALA A 110 -11.09 6.46 -5.79
CA ALA A 110 -11.22 6.27 -7.24
C ALA A 110 -11.26 4.79 -7.65
N ASN A 111 -10.55 3.91 -6.89
CA ASN A 111 -10.49 2.48 -7.12
C ASN A 111 -11.43 1.67 -6.20
N LYS A 112 -12.39 2.33 -5.53
CA LYS A 112 -13.40 1.70 -4.64
C LYS A 112 -12.75 0.87 -3.51
N HIS A 113 -11.62 1.33 -2.98
CA HIS A 113 -10.97 0.79 -1.79
C HIS A 113 -11.42 1.52 -0.53
N ASP A 114 -11.19 0.90 0.63
CA ASP A 114 -11.46 1.54 1.92
C ASP A 114 -10.56 2.77 2.11
N ALA A 115 -11.16 3.96 2.14
CA ALA A 115 -10.42 5.21 2.34
C ALA A 115 -9.68 5.29 3.68
N ARG A 116 -10.06 4.47 4.67
CA ARG A 116 -9.40 4.37 5.99
C ARG A 116 -8.02 3.72 5.93
N LEU A 117 -7.65 3.11 4.79
CA LEU A 117 -6.29 2.61 4.53
C LEU A 117 -5.25 3.74 4.36
N VAL A 118 -5.69 4.99 4.19
CA VAL A 118 -4.79 6.14 4.06
C VAL A 118 -3.80 6.21 5.23
N LYS A 119 -2.53 6.49 4.92
CA LYS A 119 -1.41 6.55 5.89
C LYS A 119 -1.13 5.23 6.65
N HIS A 120 -1.55 4.09 6.08
CA HIS A 120 -1.24 2.76 6.63
C HIS A 120 -0.35 1.97 5.68
N VAL A 121 0.54 1.19 6.27
CA VAL A 121 1.15 0.05 5.57
C VAL A 121 0.10 -1.06 5.49
N HIS A 122 -0.27 -1.46 4.29
CA HIS A 122 -1.33 -2.42 4.04
C HIS A 122 -0.77 -3.77 3.62
N ILE A 123 -1.09 -4.81 4.38
CA ILE A 123 -0.82 -6.21 4.06
C ILE A 123 -2.15 -6.84 3.61
N PRO A 124 -2.46 -6.81 2.30
CA PRO A 124 -3.80 -7.19 1.80
C PRO A 124 -4.05 -8.70 1.86
N ARG A 125 -2.99 -9.49 1.96
CA ARG A 125 -3.08 -10.97 2.00
C ARG A 125 -2.18 -11.51 3.10
N ALA A 126 -2.74 -11.83 4.26
CA ALA A 126 -2.01 -12.39 5.40
C ALA A 126 -1.12 -13.60 5.01
N LYS A 127 -1.57 -14.43 4.05
CA LYS A 127 -0.82 -15.59 3.53
C LYS A 127 0.52 -15.18 2.91
N ALA A 128 0.67 -13.96 2.40
CA ALA A 128 1.91 -13.49 1.80
C ALA A 128 3.08 -13.49 2.80
N LEU A 129 2.81 -13.22 4.08
CA LEU A 129 3.80 -13.29 5.15
C LEU A 129 4.40 -14.70 5.37
N LEU A 130 3.73 -15.75 4.88
CA LEU A 130 4.17 -17.15 5.02
C LEU A 130 4.83 -17.67 3.74
N ASN A 131 4.94 -16.86 2.69
CA ASN A 131 5.48 -17.29 1.40
C ASN A 131 7.01 -17.26 1.42
N ARG A 132 7.64 -18.45 1.33
CA ARG A 132 9.11 -18.59 1.29
C ARG A 132 9.74 -17.87 0.11
N GLY A 133 9.08 -17.84 -1.06
CA GLY A 133 9.56 -17.12 -2.23
C GLY A 133 9.57 -15.60 -2.02
N GLN A 134 8.60 -15.08 -1.28
CA GLN A 134 8.58 -13.67 -0.88
C GLN A 134 9.74 -13.35 0.08
N TRP A 135 9.99 -14.23 1.06
CA TRP A 135 11.11 -14.07 1.98
C TRP A 135 12.48 -14.09 1.28
N ALA A 136 12.64 -14.93 0.25
CA ALA A 136 13.88 -14.99 -0.53
C ALA A 136 14.08 -13.77 -1.43
N LYS A 137 12.98 -13.23 -1.97
CA LYS A 137 13.00 -12.13 -2.94
C LYS A 137 13.05 -10.76 -2.25
N HIS A 138 12.30 -10.59 -1.19
CA HIS A 138 12.16 -9.34 -0.42
C HIS A 138 12.17 -9.65 1.07
N PRO A 139 13.34 -9.94 1.65
CA PRO A 139 13.47 -10.38 3.02
C PRO A 139 13.01 -9.33 4.04
N TYR A 140 13.03 -8.06 3.68
CA TYR A 140 12.61 -6.95 4.52
C TYR A 140 11.39 -6.19 3.99
N VAL A 141 10.52 -6.82 3.18
CA VAL A 141 9.35 -6.17 2.56
C VAL A 141 8.50 -5.33 3.53
N VAL A 142 8.38 -5.74 4.80
CA VAL A 142 7.64 -4.95 5.81
C VAL A 142 8.40 -3.67 6.17
N LEU A 143 9.73 -3.71 6.20
CA LEU A 143 10.56 -2.51 6.38
C LEU A 143 10.45 -1.59 5.17
N HIS A 144 10.49 -2.14 3.95
CA HIS A 144 10.30 -1.40 2.71
C HIS A 144 9.02 -0.55 2.76
N GLU A 145 7.88 -1.16 3.06
CA GLU A 145 6.60 -0.43 3.14
C GLU A 145 6.55 0.56 4.33
N LEU A 146 7.16 0.21 5.45
CA LEU A 146 7.31 1.14 6.57
C LEU A 146 8.24 2.30 6.24
N SER A 147 9.20 2.11 5.34
CA SER A 147 10.10 3.18 4.87
C SER A 147 9.36 4.18 3.99
N HIS A 148 8.44 3.73 3.12
CA HIS A 148 7.53 4.64 2.42
C HIS A 148 6.69 5.46 3.40
N ALA A 149 6.12 4.80 4.42
CA ALA A 149 5.32 5.47 5.44
C ALA A 149 6.16 6.47 6.26
N TYR A 150 7.41 6.12 6.55
CA TYR A 150 8.36 6.98 7.25
C TYR A 150 8.76 8.19 6.42
N HIS A 151 9.10 7.98 5.15
CA HIS A 151 9.45 9.03 4.20
C HIS A 151 8.32 10.08 4.12
N ASP A 152 7.08 9.62 3.91
CA ASP A 152 5.91 10.49 3.76
C ASP A 152 5.49 11.21 5.06
N GLN A 153 5.60 10.55 6.23
CA GLN A 153 4.98 11.06 7.47
C GLN A 153 5.98 11.61 8.48
N MET A 154 7.27 11.25 8.40
CA MET A 154 8.28 11.59 9.42
C MET A 154 9.38 12.49 8.91
N LEU A 155 9.67 12.51 7.60
CA LEU A 155 10.64 13.42 7.04
C LEU A 155 10.01 14.78 6.71
N ASN A 156 10.81 15.84 6.80
CA ASN A 156 10.38 17.18 6.36
C ASN A 156 9.98 17.13 4.89
N ASN A 157 8.87 17.75 4.53
CA ASN A 157 8.28 17.78 3.18
C ASN A 157 7.88 16.38 2.65
N GLY A 158 7.85 15.33 3.49
CA GLY A 158 7.42 14.00 3.08
C GLY A 158 8.19 13.48 1.86
N PHE A 159 7.48 13.03 0.83
CA PHE A 159 8.08 12.51 -0.41
C PHE A 159 8.88 13.54 -1.23
N GLU A 160 8.72 14.83 -0.92
CA GLU A 160 9.49 15.93 -1.52
C GLU A 160 10.69 16.33 -0.63
N ASN A 161 11.15 15.44 0.24
CA ASN A 161 12.31 15.67 1.07
C ASN A 161 13.56 15.89 0.22
N GLU A 162 14.20 17.05 0.39
CA GLU A 162 15.31 17.50 -0.46
C GLU A 162 16.56 16.62 -0.32
N GLU A 163 16.84 16.08 0.88
CA GLU A 163 17.99 15.20 1.11
C GLU A 163 17.81 13.87 0.36
N VAL A 164 16.62 13.27 0.42
CA VAL A 164 16.30 12.04 -0.31
C VAL A 164 16.34 12.28 -1.81
N LEU A 165 15.73 13.37 -2.27
CA LEU A 165 15.72 13.73 -3.69
C LEU A 165 17.14 13.99 -4.22
N GLY A 166 17.97 14.69 -3.45
CA GLY A 166 19.38 14.95 -3.77
C GLY A 166 20.17 13.65 -3.90
N ALA A 167 20.05 12.73 -2.92
CA ALA A 167 20.74 11.44 -2.94
C ALA A 167 20.27 10.56 -4.12
N TYR A 168 18.97 10.55 -4.43
CA TYR A 168 18.42 9.85 -5.58
C TYR A 168 19.00 10.38 -6.91
N ASN A 169 19.02 11.71 -7.09
CA ASN A 169 19.55 12.34 -8.31
C ASN A 169 21.05 12.07 -8.46
N GLU A 170 21.82 12.15 -7.38
CA GLU A 170 23.25 11.83 -7.38
C GLU A 170 23.50 10.36 -7.79
N ALA A 171 22.72 9.41 -7.27
CA ALA A 171 22.82 8.01 -7.63
C ALA A 171 22.53 7.77 -9.12
N LYS A 172 21.55 8.47 -9.68
CA LYS A 172 21.23 8.43 -11.12
C LYS A 172 22.35 9.00 -11.98
N GLU A 173 22.87 10.16 -11.63
CA GLU A 173 23.95 10.84 -12.38
C GLU A 173 25.22 10.00 -12.40
N LYS A 174 25.57 9.35 -11.28
CA LYS A 174 26.72 8.46 -11.17
C LYS A 174 26.51 7.08 -11.78
N GLY A 175 25.29 6.72 -12.21
CA GLY A 175 24.96 5.41 -12.76
C GLY A 175 25.18 4.23 -11.82
N ILE A 176 25.16 4.45 -10.49
CA ILE A 176 25.59 3.45 -9.49
C ILE A 176 24.71 2.19 -9.54
N TYR A 177 23.40 2.34 -9.77
CA TYR A 177 22.41 1.27 -9.69
C TYR A 177 21.87 0.82 -11.05
N GLU A 178 22.53 1.15 -12.17
CA GLU A 178 22.08 0.74 -13.51
C GLU A 178 22.24 -0.76 -13.76
N LYS A 179 23.19 -1.42 -13.07
CA LYS A 179 23.40 -2.87 -13.15
C LYS A 179 23.72 -3.44 -11.78
N VAL A 180 22.75 -4.09 -11.15
CA VAL A 180 22.91 -4.77 -9.86
C VAL A 180 22.59 -6.26 -10.01
N LEU A 181 23.24 -7.08 -9.19
CA LEU A 181 23.04 -8.52 -9.16
C LEU A 181 21.81 -8.85 -8.28
N LEU A 182 20.76 -9.42 -8.88
CA LEU A 182 19.64 -9.95 -8.12
C LEU A 182 19.99 -11.26 -7.42
N TYR A 183 19.18 -11.62 -6.39
CA TYR A 183 19.28 -12.89 -5.66
C TYR A 183 19.26 -14.14 -6.55
N ASN A 184 18.69 -14.06 -7.75
CA ASN A 184 18.60 -15.15 -8.72
C ASN A 184 19.75 -15.15 -9.77
N GLY A 185 20.78 -14.34 -9.58
CA GLY A 185 21.96 -14.25 -10.45
C GLY A 185 21.82 -13.37 -11.69
N ARG A 186 20.67 -12.73 -11.89
CA ARG A 186 20.47 -11.83 -13.04
C ARG A 186 20.97 -10.41 -12.74
N MET A 187 21.61 -9.79 -13.73
CA MET A 187 21.92 -8.37 -13.70
C MET A 187 20.72 -7.56 -14.18
N VAL A 188 20.32 -6.58 -13.41
CA VAL A 188 19.17 -5.71 -13.71
C VAL A 188 19.44 -4.28 -13.26
N LYS A 189 18.65 -3.33 -13.76
CA LYS A 189 18.52 -2.00 -13.16
C LYS A 189 17.85 -2.14 -11.79
N HIS A 190 18.41 -1.50 -10.78
CA HIS A 190 17.85 -1.53 -9.42
C HIS A 190 16.49 -0.83 -9.35
N TYR A 191 15.54 -1.42 -8.63
CA TYR A 191 14.19 -0.88 -8.54
C TYR A 191 14.15 0.51 -7.87
N GLY A 192 15.05 0.79 -6.95
CA GLY A 192 15.24 2.11 -6.35
C GLY A 192 15.51 3.25 -7.33
N LEU A 193 15.90 2.96 -8.59
CA LEU A 193 16.00 4.00 -9.63
C LEU A 193 14.68 4.36 -10.30
N SER A 194 13.54 3.80 -9.86
CA SER A 194 12.21 4.14 -10.38
C SER A 194 11.79 5.57 -10.02
N ASN A 195 11.98 5.96 -8.77
CA ASN A 195 11.73 7.29 -8.22
C ASN A 195 12.38 7.42 -6.83
N GLN A 196 12.38 8.63 -6.24
CA GLN A 196 12.97 8.90 -4.93
C GLN A 196 12.31 8.13 -3.78
N MET A 197 11.02 7.79 -3.90
CA MET A 197 10.30 7.04 -2.87
C MET A 197 10.81 5.59 -2.80
N GLU A 198 10.94 4.94 -3.97
CA GLU A 198 11.50 3.60 -4.08
C GLU A 198 13.00 3.60 -3.73
N TYR A 199 13.74 4.64 -4.11
CA TYR A 199 15.13 4.79 -3.73
C TYR A 199 15.32 4.76 -2.21
N PHE A 200 14.52 5.54 -1.48
CA PHE A 200 14.57 5.59 -0.01
C PHE A 200 14.20 4.23 0.62
N ALA A 201 13.14 3.59 0.12
CA ALA A 201 12.66 2.30 0.65
C ALA A 201 13.65 1.17 0.38
N GLU A 202 14.16 1.05 -0.85
CA GLU A 202 15.14 0.03 -1.26
C GLU A 202 16.51 0.21 -0.56
N CYS A 203 16.96 1.45 -0.36
CA CYS A 203 18.20 1.71 0.37
C CYS A 203 18.07 1.48 1.89
N THR A 204 16.84 1.39 2.41
CA THR A 204 16.56 1.10 3.83
C THR A 204 16.34 -0.40 4.05
N GLU A 205 15.86 -1.15 3.05
CA GLU A 205 15.64 -2.60 3.08
C GLU A 205 16.98 -3.38 3.07
#